data_3827e7aa87480f2c31e3ec686a80328b
#
_entry.id   3827e7aa87480f2c31e3ec686a80328b
#
_cell.length_a   1.000
_cell.length_b   1.000
_cell.length_c   1.000
_cell.angle_alpha   90.00
_cell.angle_beta   90.00
_cell.angle_gamma   90.00
#
_symmetry.space_group_name_H-M   'P 1'
#
loop_
_entity.id
_entity.type
_entity.pdbx_description
1 polymer ?
#
loop_
_entity_poly.entity_id
_entity_poly.type
_entity_poly.pdbx_seq_one_letter_code
_entity_poly.pdbx_strand_id
1 'polypeptide(L)'
;MINKILFFLFLLLLPTQLGKHFFLDFSYLSGVRVDYLAPTVYLTDIIVFLLTVVNLKIIFKFFKNKKVLMSLLLLVINIWLSRLPMISFYWFIKIIEFLIIFSLAKKILVTLKEKYILVALLISGSFELFLSLIQLINKHSVQGIFYYFGERLLSLSTPGVAKASIQGIEFLRPYGTFSHPNSLAGFFLLLYFFVLIYKKFNHYFSLKYLFLFISSILVFISFSKIAIVCYLVLNAYYLILNTKFNCKICKITRVITLFIISLIFLSATTDPLTVEKRIELMKNSVTIIMHYPIQGVGLGSYLIEQAKFSSRFYLFFNQPVHNIFLLFISEIGLIIGGFLLYRLIDRLIQRRLTKGQWLLIFVIIFTGFFDHYWLTLQQNFLLMGLVMGVILSRTLPVD
;
A
#
# COMPACT_ATOMS: atom_id res chain seq x y z
N MET A 1 -22.90 15.24 -11.53
CA MET A 1 -21.78 15.22 -12.50
C MET A 1 -20.44 15.31 -11.80
N ILE A 2 -20.17 16.30 -10.97
CA ILE A 2 -18.87 16.54 -10.29
C ILE A 2 -18.34 15.32 -9.53
N ASN A 3 -19.16 14.66 -8.69
CA ASN A 3 -18.74 13.44 -7.98
C ASN A 3 -18.23 12.33 -8.89
N LYS A 4 -18.85 12.13 -10.08
CA LYS A 4 -18.39 11.10 -11.02
C LYS A 4 -17.00 11.42 -11.57
N ILE A 5 -16.75 12.67 -11.91
CA ILE A 5 -15.46 13.14 -12.42
C ILE A 5 -14.38 12.98 -11.33
N LEU A 6 -14.64 13.49 -10.12
CA LEU A 6 -13.67 13.42 -9.03
C LEU A 6 -13.35 11.98 -8.61
N PHE A 7 -14.35 11.09 -8.55
CA PHE A 7 -14.13 9.68 -8.26
C PHE A 7 -13.35 8.97 -9.36
N PHE A 8 -13.63 9.29 -10.63
CA PHE A 8 -12.87 8.75 -11.75
C PHE A 8 -11.39 9.22 -11.69
N LEU A 9 -11.17 10.52 -11.49
CA LEU A 9 -9.83 11.09 -11.36
C LEU A 9 -9.08 10.53 -10.14
N PHE A 10 -9.77 10.33 -9.02
CA PHE A 10 -9.18 9.70 -7.84
C PHE A 10 -8.66 8.30 -8.17
N LEU A 11 -9.47 7.44 -8.81
CA LEU A 11 -9.05 6.08 -9.18
C LEU A 11 -7.94 6.08 -10.24
N LEU A 12 -8.01 6.99 -11.20
CA LEU A 12 -7.02 7.14 -12.27
C LEU A 12 -5.65 7.56 -11.73
N LEU A 13 -5.64 8.53 -10.80
CA LEU A 13 -4.41 9.14 -10.29
C LEU A 13 -3.94 8.51 -8.97
N LEU A 14 -4.66 7.52 -8.45
CA LEU A 14 -4.30 6.85 -7.21
C LEU A 14 -2.90 6.20 -7.23
N PRO A 15 -2.42 5.60 -8.35
CA PRO A 15 -1.06 5.05 -8.40
C PRO A 15 0.04 6.11 -8.44
N THR A 16 -0.24 7.34 -8.89
CA THR A 16 0.81 8.36 -9.04
C THR A 16 1.38 8.82 -7.71
N GLN A 17 2.69 9.02 -7.66
CA GLN A 17 3.41 9.62 -6.54
C GLN A 17 3.70 11.11 -6.77
N LEU A 18 3.04 11.76 -7.73
CA LEU A 18 3.25 13.17 -7.98
C LEU A 18 2.95 13.99 -6.71
N GLY A 19 4.00 14.63 -6.17
CA GLY A 19 3.91 15.39 -4.92
C GLY A 19 5.13 16.29 -4.71
N LYS A 20 4.94 17.31 -3.88
CA LYS A 20 5.98 18.24 -3.44
C LYS A 20 6.41 17.88 -2.03
N HIS A 21 7.67 17.48 -1.85
CA HIS A 21 8.29 17.27 -0.54
C HIS A 21 8.79 18.59 0.03
N PHE A 22 8.55 18.80 1.31
CA PHE A 22 9.06 19.94 2.07
C PHE A 22 10.11 19.41 3.06
N PHE A 23 11.39 19.64 2.73
CA PHE A 23 12.50 19.21 3.55
C PHE A 23 12.77 20.27 4.61
N LEU A 24 12.30 20.03 5.83
CA LEU A 24 12.54 20.83 7.01
C LEU A 24 13.76 20.26 7.76
N ASP A 25 14.28 20.97 8.77
CA ASP A 25 15.49 20.56 9.49
C ASP A 25 15.39 19.13 10.05
N PHE A 26 14.24 18.75 10.56
CA PHE A 26 13.99 17.40 11.06
C PHE A 26 13.87 16.31 9.96
N SER A 27 13.83 16.71 8.69
CA SER A 27 13.86 15.76 7.57
C SER A 27 15.27 15.24 7.27
N TYR A 28 16.27 15.66 8.03
CA TYR A 28 17.65 15.23 7.91
C TYR A 28 18.08 14.48 9.17
N LEU A 29 18.59 13.25 9.00
CA LEU A 29 19.19 12.48 10.08
C LEU A 29 20.70 12.38 9.84
N SER A 30 21.52 12.89 10.76
CA SER A 30 22.98 12.95 10.62
C SER A 30 23.44 13.52 9.27
N GLY A 31 22.77 14.58 8.80
CA GLY A 31 23.06 15.24 7.52
C GLY A 31 22.51 14.53 6.27
N VAL A 32 21.89 13.34 6.43
CA VAL A 32 21.30 12.59 5.31
C VAL A 32 19.81 12.90 5.21
N ARG A 33 19.36 13.25 4.01
CA ARG A 33 17.94 13.50 3.71
C ARG A 33 17.11 12.23 3.81
N VAL A 34 15.99 12.32 4.53
CA VAL A 34 15.06 11.21 4.76
C VAL A 34 13.66 11.57 4.27
N ASP A 35 13.26 11.01 3.15
CA ASP A 35 11.98 11.31 2.50
C ASP A 35 10.77 10.98 3.41
N TYR A 36 10.87 9.96 4.26
CA TYR A 36 9.79 9.58 5.20
C TYR A 36 9.51 10.62 6.30
N LEU A 37 10.48 11.51 6.57
CA LEU A 37 10.34 12.60 7.53
C LEU A 37 9.97 13.93 6.85
N ALA A 38 9.86 13.96 5.52
CA ALA A 38 9.50 15.16 4.79
C ALA A 38 7.98 15.25 4.59
N PRO A 39 7.30 16.25 5.17
CA PRO A 39 5.92 16.53 4.83
C PRO A 39 5.75 16.68 3.32
N THR A 40 4.78 15.98 2.75
CA THR A 40 4.59 15.94 1.30
C THR A 40 3.13 16.22 0.95
N VAL A 41 2.90 17.13 0.02
CA VAL A 41 1.58 17.36 -0.57
C VAL A 41 1.52 16.67 -1.91
N TYR A 42 0.66 15.67 -2.02
CA TYR A 42 0.45 14.89 -3.24
C TYR A 42 -0.73 15.43 -4.06
N LEU A 43 -0.73 15.15 -5.35
CA LEU A 43 -1.88 15.46 -6.21
C LEU A 43 -3.16 14.78 -5.70
N THR A 44 -3.04 13.58 -5.15
CA THR A 44 -4.16 12.85 -4.53
C THR A 44 -4.76 13.58 -3.33
N ASP A 45 -3.98 14.34 -2.56
CA ASP A 45 -4.47 15.13 -1.42
C ASP A 45 -5.42 16.23 -1.89
N ILE A 46 -5.07 16.87 -3.02
CA ILE A 46 -5.92 17.90 -3.64
C ILE A 46 -7.26 17.28 -4.06
N ILE A 47 -7.23 16.09 -4.65
CA ILE A 47 -8.46 15.38 -5.05
C ILE A 47 -9.29 14.98 -3.83
N VAL A 48 -8.65 14.47 -2.76
CA VAL A 48 -9.33 14.11 -1.51
C VAL A 48 -9.94 15.37 -0.86
N PHE A 49 -9.26 16.50 -0.89
CA PHE A 49 -9.80 17.78 -0.44
C PHE A 49 -11.06 18.19 -1.23
N LEU A 50 -11.00 18.14 -2.56
CA LEU A 50 -12.17 18.44 -3.43
C LEU A 50 -13.31 17.46 -3.18
N LEU A 51 -13.02 16.17 -3.02
CA LEU A 51 -14.01 15.16 -2.65
C LEU A 51 -14.63 15.47 -1.28
N THR A 52 -13.86 15.98 -0.34
CA THR A 52 -14.35 16.38 0.99
C THR A 52 -15.35 17.52 0.86
N VAL A 53 -15.01 18.59 0.13
CA VAL A 53 -15.90 19.74 -0.07
C VAL A 53 -17.23 19.33 -0.71
N VAL A 54 -17.19 18.49 -1.74
CA VAL A 54 -18.41 18.03 -2.44
C VAL A 54 -19.23 17.03 -1.62
N ASN A 55 -18.64 16.37 -0.62
CA ASN A 55 -19.28 15.29 0.16
C ASN A 55 -19.39 15.59 1.66
N LEU A 56 -19.31 16.85 2.07
CA LEU A 56 -19.29 17.29 3.47
C LEU A 56 -20.35 16.61 4.36
N LYS A 57 -21.60 16.47 3.89
CA LYS A 57 -22.70 15.85 4.66
C LYS A 57 -22.39 14.39 5.06
N ILE A 58 -21.81 13.60 4.15
CA ILE A 58 -21.47 12.18 4.41
C ILE A 58 -20.30 12.10 5.38
N ILE A 59 -19.27 12.90 5.10
CA ILE A 59 -18.03 12.93 5.87
C ILE A 59 -18.32 13.41 7.29
N PHE A 60 -19.09 14.48 7.44
CA PHE A 60 -19.48 15.00 8.77
C PHE A 60 -20.28 13.96 9.57
N LYS A 61 -21.24 13.27 8.93
CA LYS A 61 -21.98 12.17 9.56
C LYS A 61 -21.06 11.04 10.04
N PHE A 62 -20.02 10.71 9.27
CA PHE A 62 -19.04 9.70 9.65
C PHE A 62 -18.21 10.14 10.86
N PHE A 63 -17.68 11.37 10.83
CA PHE A 63 -16.86 11.91 11.93
C PHE A 63 -17.64 12.21 13.21
N LYS A 64 -18.96 12.47 13.14
CA LYS A 64 -19.84 12.57 14.32
C LYS A 64 -20.01 11.25 15.08
N ASN A 65 -19.60 10.11 14.51
CA ASN A 65 -19.67 8.83 15.22
C ASN A 65 -18.75 8.88 16.45
N LYS A 66 -19.33 8.68 17.66
CA LYS A 66 -18.60 8.73 18.95
C LYS A 66 -17.35 7.84 18.94
N LYS A 67 -17.43 6.68 18.28
CA LYS A 67 -16.31 5.73 18.17
C LYS A 67 -15.15 6.25 17.30
N VAL A 68 -15.46 6.93 16.21
CA VAL A 68 -14.46 7.59 15.35
C VAL A 68 -13.85 8.77 16.08
N LEU A 69 -14.69 9.61 16.70
CA LEU A 69 -14.24 10.76 17.46
C LEU A 69 -13.29 10.35 18.59
N MET A 70 -13.64 9.31 19.36
CA MET A 70 -12.77 8.80 20.42
C MET A 70 -11.42 8.30 19.88
N SER A 71 -11.41 7.59 18.74
CA SER A 71 -10.15 7.16 18.10
C SER A 71 -9.29 8.36 17.69
N LEU A 72 -9.89 9.41 17.14
CA LEU A 72 -9.18 10.63 16.79
C LEU A 72 -8.64 11.38 17.99
N LEU A 73 -9.40 11.46 19.09
CA LEU A 73 -8.94 12.07 20.34
C LEU A 73 -7.70 11.35 20.91
N LEU A 74 -7.70 10.02 20.89
CA LEU A 74 -6.51 9.24 21.29
C LEU A 74 -5.29 9.53 20.41
N LEU A 75 -5.48 9.71 19.10
CA LEU A 75 -4.40 10.10 18.20
C LEU A 75 -3.92 11.54 18.46
N VAL A 76 -4.80 12.46 18.82
CA VAL A 76 -4.42 13.82 19.23
C VAL A 76 -3.56 13.79 20.50
N ILE A 77 -3.91 12.93 21.49
CA ILE A 77 -3.07 12.72 22.66
C ILE A 77 -1.69 12.15 22.26
N ASN A 78 -1.64 11.20 21.31
CA ASN A 78 -0.37 10.67 20.80
C ASN A 78 0.49 11.75 20.13
N ILE A 79 -0.13 12.70 19.38
CA ILE A 79 0.60 13.84 18.80
C ILE A 79 1.24 14.70 19.88
N TRP A 80 0.48 15.01 20.94
CA TRP A 80 0.98 15.84 22.02
C TRP A 80 2.14 15.17 22.80
N LEU A 81 2.13 13.85 22.93
CA LEU A 81 3.18 13.05 23.56
C LEU A 81 4.32 12.67 22.60
N SER A 82 4.25 13.07 21.33
CA SER A 82 5.20 12.65 20.28
C SER A 82 6.59 13.24 20.47
N ARG A 83 7.61 12.50 19.98
CA ARG A 83 8.99 12.99 19.87
C ARG A 83 9.14 14.12 18.85
N LEU A 84 8.30 14.14 17.83
CA LEU A 84 8.26 15.19 16.82
C LEU A 84 6.80 15.55 16.49
N PRO A 85 6.15 16.44 17.24
CA PRO A 85 4.74 16.76 17.07
C PRO A 85 4.36 17.24 15.66
N MET A 86 5.24 17.95 14.97
CA MET A 86 4.99 18.43 13.60
C MET A 86 4.81 17.30 12.60
N ILE A 87 5.68 16.28 12.63
CA ILE A 87 5.53 15.12 11.73
C ILE A 87 4.31 14.27 12.13
N SER A 88 4.03 14.18 13.43
CA SER A 88 2.86 13.45 13.93
C SER A 88 1.55 14.14 13.52
N PHE A 89 1.51 15.46 13.51
CA PHE A 89 0.39 16.21 12.98
C PHE A 89 0.20 16.01 11.46
N TYR A 90 1.29 15.99 10.70
CA TYR A 90 1.24 15.66 9.27
C TYR A 90 0.64 14.27 9.03
N TRP A 91 1.10 13.23 9.75
CA TRP A 91 0.57 11.89 9.61
C TRP A 91 -0.88 11.77 10.11
N PHE A 92 -1.28 12.56 11.10
CA PHE A 92 -2.67 12.65 11.51
C PHE A 92 -3.57 13.18 10.39
N ILE A 93 -3.12 14.19 9.63
CA ILE A 93 -3.84 14.65 8.42
C ILE A 93 -3.97 13.51 7.41
N LYS A 94 -2.91 12.72 7.18
CA LYS A 94 -2.97 11.55 6.29
C LYS A 94 -3.97 10.49 6.76
N ILE A 95 -4.07 10.27 8.07
CA ILE A 95 -5.12 9.39 8.65
C ILE A 95 -6.52 9.96 8.40
N ILE A 96 -6.70 11.26 8.49
CA ILE A 96 -8.00 11.88 8.15
C ILE A 96 -8.32 11.66 6.66
N GLU A 97 -7.38 11.83 5.74
CA GLU A 97 -7.55 11.53 4.32
C GLU A 97 -7.95 10.06 4.08
N PHE A 98 -7.25 9.13 4.73
CA PHE A 98 -7.61 7.70 4.73
C PHE A 98 -9.06 7.48 5.18
N LEU A 99 -9.48 8.09 6.29
CA LEU A 99 -10.83 7.96 6.84
C LEU A 99 -11.89 8.61 5.92
N ILE A 100 -11.56 9.69 5.23
CA ILE A 100 -12.41 10.30 4.21
C ILE A 100 -12.66 9.31 3.08
N ILE A 101 -11.59 8.76 2.48
CA ILE A 101 -11.72 7.78 1.39
C ILE A 101 -12.45 6.52 1.87
N PHE A 102 -12.13 6.03 3.06
CA PHE A 102 -12.85 4.94 3.71
C PHE A 102 -14.36 5.22 3.79
N SER A 103 -14.75 6.41 4.23
CA SER A 103 -16.16 6.81 4.37
C SER A 103 -16.89 6.93 3.04
N LEU A 104 -16.17 7.32 1.98
CA LEU A 104 -16.68 7.51 0.63
C LEU A 104 -16.65 6.24 -0.23
N ALA A 105 -15.95 5.19 0.19
CA ALA A 105 -15.71 3.98 -0.60
C ALA A 105 -17.00 3.37 -1.20
N LYS A 106 -18.07 3.25 -0.39
CA LYS A 106 -19.38 2.80 -0.87
C LYS A 106 -19.96 3.74 -1.93
N LYS A 107 -19.87 5.06 -1.70
CA LYS A 107 -20.40 6.06 -2.63
C LYS A 107 -19.66 6.02 -3.96
N ILE A 108 -18.36 5.79 -3.96
CA ILE A 108 -17.54 5.62 -5.17
C ILE A 108 -18.12 4.49 -6.03
N LEU A 109 -18.32 3.30 -5.44
CA LEU A 109 -18.83 2.12 -6.15
C LEU A 109 -20.28 2.25 -6.62
N VAL A 110 -21.11 3.04 -5.94
CA VAL A 110 -22.50 3.27 -6.34
C VAL A 110 -22.63 4.39 -7.40
N THR A 111 -21.76 5.41 -7.30
CA THR A 111 -21.83 6.59 -8.19
C THR A 111 -21.19 6.33 -9.55
N LEU A 112 -20.08 5.60 -9.59
CA LEU A 112 -19.42 5.18 -10.82
C LEU A 112 -20.02 3.84 -11.28
N LYS A 113 -20.43 3.79 -12.55
CA LYS A 113 -20.72 2.50 -13.19
C LYS A 113 -19.43 1.66 -13.22
N GLU A 114 -19.58 0.35 -13.06
CA GLU A 114 -18.46 -0.61 -12.99
C GLU A 114 -17.49 -0.48 -14.17
N LYS A 115 -18.04 -0.18 -15.38
CA LYS A 115 -17.23 0.09 -16.60
C LYS A 115 -16.21 1.20 -16.37
N TYR A 116 -16.62 2.32 -15.78
CA TYR A 116 -15.73 3.47 -15.60
C TYR A 116 -14.67 3.22 -14.52
N ILE A 117 -15.01 2.41 -13.50
CA ILE A 117 -14.02 1.96 -12.51
C ILE A 117 -12.93 1.14 -13.22
N LEU A 118 -13.33 0.14 -14.01
CA LEU A 118 -12.38 -0.70 -14.74
C LEU A 118 -11.57 0.11 -15.76
N VAL A 119 -12.18 1.08 -16.45
CA VAL A 119 -11.47 1.94 -17.41
C VAL A 119 -10.42 2.80 -16.69
N ALA A 120 -10.75 3.42 -15.54
CA ALA A 120 -9.78 4.20 -14.77
C ALA A 120 -8.60 3.33 -14.32
N LEU A 121 -8.88 2.13 -13.78
CA LEU A 121 -7.86 1.19 -13.35
C LEU A 121 -7.03 0.65 -14.52
N LEU A 122 -7.63 0.44 -15.69
CA LEU A 122 -6.91 0.00 -16.90
C LEU A 122 -5.96 1.08 -17.42
N ILE A 123 -6.41 2.34 -17.49
CA ILE A 123 -5.56 3.43 -17.96
C ILE A 123 -4.36 3.58 -17.03
N SER A 124 -4.60 3.65 -15.72
CA SER A 124 -3.51 3.78 -14.74
C SER A 124 -2.60 2.57 -14.71
N GLY A 125 -3.16 1.35 -14.72
CA GLY A 125 -2.37 0.12 -14.74
C GLY A 125 -1.55 -0.05 -16.03
N SER A 126 -2.10 0.34 -17.19
CA SER A 126 -1.36 0.31 -18.47
C SER A 126 -0.22 1.32 -18.47
N PHE A 127 -0.43 2.51 -17.91
CA PHE A 127 0.63 3.52 -17.74
C PHE A 127 1.76 3.00 -16.86
N GLU A 128 1.44 2.45 -15.69
CA GLU A 128 2.43 1.87 -14.78
C GLU A 128 3.17 0.67 -15.42
N LEU A 129 2.47 -0.17 -16.17
CA LEU A 129 3.09 -1.28 -16.90
C LEU A 129 4.07 -0.79 -17.96
N PHE A 130 3.65 0.18 -18.78
CA PHE A 130 4.48 0.78 -19.82
C PHE A 130 5.76 1.38 -19.22
N LEU A 131 5.63 2.22 -18.20
CA LEU A 131 6.77 2.85 -17.52
C LEU A 131 7.68 1.80 -16.88
N SER A 132 7.11 0.81 -16.19
CA SER A 132 7.86 -0.28 -15.54
C SER A 132 8.65 -1.12 -16.53
N LEU A 133 8.09 -1.42 -17.71
CA LEU A 133 8.79 -2.17 -18.74
C LEU A 133 9.97 -1.39 -19.32
N ILE A 134 9.80 -0.08 -19.55
CA ILE A 134 10.90 0.77 -20.05
C ILE A 134 12.01 0.86 -18.99
N GLN A 135 11.66 1.06 -17.71
CA GLN A 135 12.63 1.08 -16.61
C GLN A 135 13.42 -0.24 -16.50
N LEU A 136 12.74 -1.38 -16.70
CA LEU A 136 13.38 -2.70 -16.67
C LEU A 136 14.38 -2.87 -17.83
N ILE A 137 13.99 -2.46 -19.04
CA ILE A 137 14.84 -2.58 -20.26
C ILE A 137 16.04 -1.64 -20.16
N ASN A 138 15.80 -0.37 -19.81
CA ASN A 138 16.85 0.65 -19.76
C ASN A 138 17.74 0.53 -18.50
N LYS A 139 17.31 -0.21 -17.48
CA LYS A 139 18.00 -0.33 -16.18
C LYS A 139 18.13 1.01 -15.40
N HIS A 140 17.36 2.01 -15.78
CA HIS A 140 17.26 3.31 -15.13
C HIS A 140 15.89 3.94 -15.40
N SER A 141 15.54 4.99 -14.66
CA SER A 141 14.33 5.77 -14.89
C SER A 141 14.39 6.55 -16.21
N VAL A 142 13.23 6.75 -16.81
CA VAL A 142 13.07 7.40 -18.13
C VAL A 142 13.26 8.90 -18.03
N GLN A 143 12.66 9.50 -16.97
CA GLN A 143 12.67 10.94 -16.72
C GLN A 143 11.91 11.78 -17.78
N GLY A 144 12.28 13.05 -17.96
CA GLY A 144 11.58 13.94 -18.85
C GLY A 144 10.13 14.18 -18.42
N ILE A 145 9.18 13.89 -19.29
CA ILE A 145 7.75 14.07 -19.01
C ILE A 145 7.27 13.13 -17.86
N PHE A 146 7.88 11.98 -17.67
CA PHE A 146 7.48 11.02 -16.63
C PHE A 146 7.79 11.50 -15.21
N TYR A 147 8.76 12.42 -15.06
CA TYR A 147 8.99 13.13 -13.80
C TYR A 147 7.71 13.84 -13.31
N TYR A 148 6.98 14.49 -14.21
CA TYR A 148 5.72 15.18 -13.88
C TYR A 148 4.56 14.22 -13.60
N PHE A 149 4.73 12.93 -13.83
CA PHE A 149 3.78 11.87 -13.41
C PHE A 149 4.23 11.16 -12.13
N GLY A 150 5.32 11.61 -11.50
CA GLY A 150 5.79 11.08 -10.22
C GLY A 150 6.91 10.05 -10.33
N GLU A 151 7.55 9.89 -11.51
CA GLU A 151 8.72 9.03 -11.64
C GLU A 151 9.91 9.58 -10.86
N ARG A 152 10.58 8.74 -10.09
CA ARG A 152 11.81 9.10 -9.36
C ARG A 152 13.04 8.94 -10.25
N LEU A 153 14.06 9.79 -10.04
CA LEU A 153 15.35 9.63 -10.71
C LEU A 153 16.15 8.49 -10.06
N LEU A 154 16.28 7.37 -10.76
CA LEU A 154 16.91 6.14 -10.29
C LEU A 154 17.78 5.51 -11.38
N SER A 155 18.90 4.91 -10.96
CA SER A 155 19.78 4.12 -11.79
C SER A 155 20.38 2.98 -10.98
N LEU A 156 21.09 2.05 -11.62
CA LEU A 156 21.80 0.98 -10.93
C LEU A 156 22.89 1.49 -9.96
N SER A 157 23.43 2.70 -10.19
CA SER A 157 24.42 3.32 -9.32
C SER A 157 23.80 4.05 -8.14
N THR A 158 22.47 4.27 -8.12
CA THR A 158 21.81 4.99 -7.02
C THR A 158 21.90 4.17 -5.74
N PRO A 159 22.47 4.73 -4.63
CA PRO A 159 22.56 4.01 -3.36
C PRO A 159 21.20 3.57 -2.83
N GLY A 160 21.09 2.31 -2.36
CA GLY A 160 19.87 1.76 -1.78
C GLY A 160 18.75 1.44 -2.78
N VAL A 161 19.01 1.57 -4.10
CA VAL A 161 18.04 1.19 -5.13
C VAL A 161 17.80 -0.33 -5.11
N ALA A 162 16.55 -0.73 -5.31
CA ALA A 162 16.19 -2.15 -5.38
C ALA A 162 16.67 -2.76 -6.70
N LYS A 163 17.54 -3.75 -6.60
CA LYS A 163 18.11 -4.51 -7.72
C LYS A 163 17.69 -5.96 -7.66
N ALA A 164 17.72 -6.61 -8.80
CA ALA A 164 17.66 -8.06 -8.90
C ALA A 164 18.67 -8.54 -9.96
N SER A 165 19.08 -9.81 -9.84
CA SER A 165 19.97 -10.43 -10.83
C SER A 165 19.41 -11.79 -11.23
N ILE A 166 19.48 -12.08 -12.53
CA ILE A 166 19.18 -13.37 -13.11
C ILE A 166 20.42 -13.81 -13.88
N GLN A 167 20.96 -14.97 -13.55
CA GLN A 167 22.18 -15.53 -14.20
C GLN A 167 23.36 -14.54 -14.20
N GLY A 168 23.53 -13.75 -13.14
CA GLY A 168 24.61 -12.78 -13.00
C GLY A 168 24.36 -11.41 -13.67
N ILE A 169 23.28 -11.25 -14.45
CA ILE A 169 22.94 -9.98 -15.08
C ILE A 169 22.09 -9.16 -14.10
N GLU A 170 22.65 -8.05 -13.61
CA GLU A 170 21.93 -7.10 -12.77
C GLU A 170 20.97 -6.21 -13.58
N PHE A 171 19.82 -5.92 -12.99
CA PHE A 171 18.85 -4.98 -13.52
C PHE A 171 18.14 -4.21 -12.40
N LEU A 172 17.64 -3.03 -12.73
CA LEU A 172 16.80 -2.25 -11.86
C LEU A 172 15.44 -2.95 -11.74
N ARG A 173 15.00 -3.24 -10.52
CA ARG A 173 13.61 -3.65 -10.30
C ARG A 173 12.71 -2.45 -10.62
N PRO A 174 11.67 -2.61 -11.45
CA PRO A 174 10.82 -1.48 -11.86
C PRO A 174 10.11 -0.83 -10.67
N TYR A 175 10.12 0.47 -10.66
CA TYR A 175 9.42 1.30 -9.67
C TYR A 175 8.08 1.82 -10.19
N GLY A 176 7.94 1.96 -11.54
CA GLY A 176 6.86 2.75 -12.11
C GLY A 176 6.92 4.18 -11.57
N THR A 177 5.79 4.67 -11.08
CA THR A 177 5.73 5.93 -10.32
C THR A 177 5.80 5.72 -8.79
N PHE A 178 6.00 4.51 -8.30
CA PHE A 178 6.04 4.20 -6.86
C PHE A 178 7.41 4.46 -6.24
N SER A 179 7.45 4.62 -4.92
CA SER A 179 8.69 4.79 -4.17
C SER A 179 9.55 3.54 -4.11
N HIS A 180 8.93 2.35 -4.26
CA HIS A 180 9.61 1.07 -4.13
C HIS A 180 8.88 -0.03 -4.91
N PRO A 181 9.58 -0.99 -5.55
CA PRO A 181 8.96 -2.10 -6.29
C PRO A 181 8.01 -2.97 -5.47
N ASN A 182 8.26 -3.15 -4.17
CA ASN A 182 7.35 -3.89 -3.29
C ASN A 182 6.01 -3.16 -3.11
N SER A 183 6.04 -1.83 -3.08
CA SER A 183 4.84 -0.99 -2.99
C SER A 183 3.99 -1.10 -4.27
N LEU A 184 4.63 -1.01 -5.45
CA LEU A 184 4.00 -1.26 -6.74
C LEU A 184 3.32 -2.65 -6.76
N ALA A 185 4.07 -3.69 -6.36
CA ALA A 185 3.55 -5.06 -6.33
C ALA A 185 2.37 -5.21 -5.38
N GLY A 186 2.47 -4.70 -4.15
CA GLY A 186 1.40 -4.78 -3.15
C GLY A 186 0.14 -4.04 -3.58
N PHE A 187 0.30 -2.87 -4.21
CA PHE A 187 -0.79 -2.07 -4.74
C PHE A 187 -1.58 -2.85 -5.82
N PHE A 188 -0.89 -3.36 -6.85
CA PHE A 188 -1.55 -4.10 -7.93
C PHE A 188 -2.02 -5.50 -7.51
N LEU A 189 -1.38 -6.12 -6.52
CA LEU A 189 -1.84 -7.36 -5.91
C LEU A 189 -3.20 -7.18 -5.22
N LEU A 190 -3.36 -6.12 -4.43
CA LEU A 190 -4.62 -5.83 -3.74
C LEU A 190 -5.73 -5.50 -4.75
N LEU A 191 -5.43 -4.69 -5.77
CA LEU A 191 -6.38 -4.38 -6.84
C LEU A 191 -6.75 -5.60 -7.68
N TYR A 192 -5.78 -6.50 -7.96
CA TYR A 192 -6.02 -7.76 -8.66
C TYR A 192 -7.10 -8.58 -7.95
N PHE A 193 -6.92 -8.84 -6.65
CA PHE A 193 -7.90 -9.62 -5.90
C PHE A 193 -9.22 -8.87 -5.70
N PHE A 194 -9.19 -7.55 -5.54
CA PHE A 194 -10.40 -6.74 -5.50
C PHE A 194 -11.24 -6.88 -6.78
N VAL A 195 -10.61 -6.73 -7.95
CA VAL A 195 -11.28 -6.87 -9.25
C VAL A 195 -11.70 -8.31 -9.52
N LEU A 196 -10.90 -9.29 -9.11
CA LEU A 196 -11.19 -10.72 -9.27
C LEU A 196 -12.49 -11.12 -8.55
N ILE A 197 -12.64 -10.70 -7.27
CA ILE A 197 -13.75 -11.13 -6.41
C ILE A 197 -15.02 -10.29 -6.60
N TYR A 198 -14.93 -9.06 -7.10
CA TYR A 198 -16.08 -8.19 -7.24
C TYR A 198 -16.97 -8.61 -8.42
N LYS A 199 -18.06 -9.32 -8.13
CA LYS A 199 -18.92 -9.99 -9.13
C LYS A 199 -19.48 -9.05 -10.19
N LYS A 200 -19.81 -7.80 -9.87
CA LYS A 200 -20.38 -6.84 -10.82
C LYS A 200 -19.45 -6.55 -11.99
N PHE A 201 -18.13 -6.72 -11.81
CA PHE A 201 -17.18 -6.58 -12.92
C PHE A 201 -17.29 -7.71 -13.96
N ASN A 202 -17.96 -8.81 -13.65
CA ASN A 202 -18.16 -9.92 -14.61
C ASN A 202 -18.99 -9.50 -15.83
N HIS A 203 -19.83 -8.46 -15.71
CA HIS A 203 -20.56 -7.89 -16.85
C HIS A 203 -19.63 -7.24 -17.91
N TYR A 204 -18.41 -6.91 -17.53
CA TYR A 204 -17.37 -6.32 -18.38
C TYR A 204 -16.16 -7.26 -18.48
N PHE A 205 -16.41 -8.49 -18.96
CA PHE A 205 -15.45 -9.58 -18.98
C PHE A 205 -14.09 -9.17 -19.57
N SER A 206 -14.05 -8.61 -20.78
CA SER A 206 -12.81 -8.23 -21.47
C SER A 206 -12.00 -7.20 -20.67
N LEU A 207 -12.62 -6.14 -20.16
CA LEU A 207 -11.95 -5.13 -19.35
C LEU A 207 -11.43 -5.71 -18.03
N LYS A 208 -12.23 -6.57 -17.39
CA LYS A 208 -11.85 -7.26 -16.15
C LYS A 208 -10.59 -8.10 -16.36
N TYR A 209 -10.60 -9.00 -17.35
CA TYR A 209 -9.46 -9.92 -17.54
C TYR A 209 -8.23 -9.20 -18.09
N LEU A 210 -8.40 -8.16 -18.90
CA LEU A 210 -7.28 -7.32 -19.31
C LEU A 210 -6.61 -6.64 -18.10
N PHE A 211 -7.39 -6.09 -17.16
CA PHE A 211 -6.84 -5.51 -15.95
C PHE A 211 -6.14 -6.54 -15.06
N LEU A 212 -6.74 -7.74 -14.90
CA LEU A 212 -6.12 -8.83 -14.16
C LEU A 212 -4.79 -9.25 -14.78
N PHE A 213 -4.70 -9.32 -16.09
CA PHE A 213 -3.47 -9.62 -16.83
C PHE A 213 -2.39 -8.56 -16.61
N ILE A 214 -2.72 -7.26 -16.77
CA ILE A 214 -1.81 -6.14 -16.53
C ILE A 214 -1.28 -6.18 -15.08
N SER A 215 -2.18 -6.34 -14.12
CA SER A 215 -1.83 -6.40 -12.69
C SER A 215 -0.91 -7.59 -12.39
N SER A 216 -1.15 -8.75 -13.02
CA SER A 216 -0.30 -9.92 -12.86
C SER A 216 1.12 -9.65 -13.36
N ILE A 217 1.26 -9.04 -14.55
CA ILE A 217 2.59 -8.69 -15.09
C ILE A 217 3.30 -7.74 -14.14
N LEU A 218 2.62 -6.68 -13.64
CA LEU A 218 3.21 -5.72 -12.70
C LEU A 218 3.70 -6.39 -11.40
N VAL A 219 2.93 -7.34 -10.85
CA VAL A 219 3.35 -8.11 -9.68
C VAL A 219 4.62 -8.91 -9.98
N PHE A 220 4.69 -9.59 -11.12
CA PHE A 220 5.85 -10.42 -11.46
C PHE A 220 7.10 -9.59 -11.77
N ILE A 221 7.01 -8.59 -12.66
CA ILE A 221 8.17 -7.77 -13.03
C ILE A 221 8.72 -6.91 -11.90
N SER A 222 7.95 -6.70 -10.84
CA SER A 222 8.44 -6.03 -9.63
C SER A 222 9.50 -6.85 -8.87
N PHE A 223 9.61 -8.16 -9.12
CA PHE A 223 10.46 -9.11 -8.39
C PHE A 223 10.25 -9.08 -6.88
N SER A 224 9.05 -8.73 -6.43
CA SER A 224 8.68 -8.76 -5.01
C SER A 224 8.34 -10.18 -4.59
N LYS A 225 9.31 -10.90 -3.99
CA LYS A 225 9.14 -12.30 -3.60
C LYS A 225 7.87 -12.53 -2.75
N ILE A 226 7.63 -11.66 -1.79
CA ILE A 226 6.45 -11.77 -0.91
C ILE A 226 5.14 -11.57 -1.67
N ALA A 227 5.08 -10.58 -2.57
CA ALA A 227 3.89 -10.34 -3.39
C ALA A 227 3.63 -11.52 -4.36
N ILE A 228 4.69 -12.07 -4.97
CA ILE A 228 4.59 -13.23 -5.88
C ILE A 228 4.11 -14.47 -5.12
N VAL A 229 4.65 -14.75 -3.93
CA VAL A 229 4.19 -15.86 -3.08
C VAL A 229 2.73 -15.66 -2.68
N CYS A 230 2.35 -14.47 -2.24
CA CYS A 230 0.96 -14.15 -1.90
C CYS A 230 0.03 -14.33 -3.11
N TYR A 231 0.43 -13.84 -4.28
CA TYR A 231 -0.29 -14.01 -5.54
C TYR A 231 -0.51 -15.49 -5.89
N LEU A 232 0.55 -16.29 -5.80
CA LEU A 232 0.49 -17.73 -6.09
C LEU A 232 -0.45 -18.47 -5.13
N VAL A 233 -0.25 -18.30 -3.83
CA VAL A 233 -1.04 -18.99 -2.79
C VAL A 233 -2.53 -18.64 -2.92
N LEU A 234 -2.85 -17.36 -3.06
CA LEU A 234 -4.24 -16.93 -3.12
C LEU A 234 -4.94 -17.29 -4.43
N ASN A 235 -4.22 -17.29 -5.57
CA ASN A 235 -4.78 -17.78 -6.83
C ASN A 235 -5.00 -19.30 -6.80
N ALA A 236 -4.06 -20.08 -6.24
CA ALA A 236 -4.25 -21.52 -6.05
C ALA A 236 -5.48 -21.78 -5.16
N TYR A 237 -5.59 -21.10 -4.03
CA TYR A 237 -6.76 -21.18 -3.15
C TYR A 237 -8.06 -20.83 -3.88
N TYR A 238 -8.09 -19.71 -4.63
CA TYR A 238 -9.27 -19.29 -5.39
C TYR A 238 -9.65 -20.29 -6.47
N LEU A 239 -8.69 -20.86 -7.21
CA LEU A 239 -8.92 -21.85 -8.25
C LEU A 239 -9.44 -23.18 -7.68
N ILE A 240 -8.91 -23.62 -6.54
CA ILE A 240 -9.32 -24.87 -5.89
C ILE A 240 -10.76 -24.76 -5.37
N LEU A 241 -11.10 -23.65 -4.72
CA LEU A 241 -12.41 -23.43 -4.13
C LEU A 241 -13.50 -23.07 -5.15
N ASN A 242 -13.13 -22.62 -6.34
CA ASN A 242 -14.12 -22.24 -7.35
C ASN A 242 -14.70 -23.48 -8.03
N THR A 243 -15.86 -23.93 -7.54
CA THR A 243 -16.56 -25.13 -8.02
C THR A 243 -17.09 -25.04 -9.45
N LYS A 244 -17.16 -23.83 -10.03
CA LYS A 244 -17.62 -23.62 -11.42
C LYS A 244 -16.73 -24.29 -12.47
N PHE A 245 -15.48 -24.57 -12.14
CA PHE A 245 -14.57 -25.32 -13.01
C PHE A 245 -14.65 -26.82 -12.64
N ASN A 246 -15.45 -27.59 -13.35
CA ASN A 246 -15.60 -29.03 -13.09
C ASN A 246 -14.36 -29.86 -13.49
N CYS A 247 -13.52 -29.35 -14.37
CA CYS A 247 -12.32 -30.04 -14.84
C CYS A 247 -11.20 -30.02 -13.78
N LYS A 248 -10.95 -31.12 -13.09
CA LYS A 248 -9.86 -31.25 -12.11
C LYS A 248 -8.48 -31.05 -12.77
N ILE A 249 -8.25 -31.64 -13.94
CA ILE A 249 -7.00 -31.52 -14.70
C ILE A 249 -6.73 -30.04 -15.04
N CYS A 250 -7.76 -29.33 -15.55
CA CYS A 250 -7.61 -27.90 -15.88
C CYS A 250 -7.25 -27.02 -14.67
N LYS A 251 -7.76 -27.35 -13.47
CA LYS A 251 -7.37 -26.66 -12.24
C LYS A 251 -5.91 -26.91 -11.88
N ILE A 252 -5.50 -28.18 -11.91
CA ILE A 252 -4.14 -28.62 -11.61
C ILE A 252 -3.15 -27.97 -12.58
N THR A 253 -3.42 -28.05 -13.90
CA THR A 253 -2.55 -27.45 -14.93
C THR A 253 -2.37 -25.95 -14.71
N ARG A 254 -3.44 -25.19 -14.40
CA ARG A 254 -3.35 -23.77 -14.11
C ARG A 254 -2.50 -23.47 -12.88
N VAL A 255 -2.67 -24.24 -11.79
CA VAL A 255 -1.84 -24.06 -10.59
C VAL A 255 -0.37 -24.38 -10.88
N ILE A 256 -0.07 -25.46 -11.62
CA ILE A 256 1.29 -25.81 -12.01
C ILE A 256 1.90 -24.72 -12.90
N THR A 257 1.16 -24.22 -13.90
CA THR A 257 1.65 -23.13 -14.78
C THR A 257 1.97 -21.87 -13.97
N LEU A 258 1.07 -21.46 -13.05
CA LEU A 258 1.35 -20.32 -12.16
C LEU A 258 2.57 -20.56 -11.27
N PHE A 259 2.75 -21.79 -10.78
CA PHE A 259 3.90 -22.15 -9.96
C PHE A 259 5.21 -22.07 -10.76
N ILE A 260 5.25 -22.64 -11.97
CA ILE A 260 6.43 -22.57 -12.85
C ILE A 260 6.80 -21.13 -13.18
N ILE A 261 5.82 -20.30 -13.58
CA ILE A 261 6.06 -18.88 -13.85
C ILE A 261 6.61 -18.18 -12.60
N SER A 262 6.01 -18.45 -11.43
CA SER A 262 6.46 -17.84 -10.16
C SER A 262 7.89 -18.23 -9.82
N LEU A 263 8.32 -19.46 -10.06
CA LEU A 263 9.68 -19.93 -9.81
C LEU A 263 10.73 -19.13 -10.58
N ILE A 264 10.45 -18.75 -11.83
CA ILE A 264 11.37 -17.95 -12.66
C ILE A 264 11.68 -16.61 -11.97
N PHE A 265 10.64 -15.92 -11.48
CA PHE A 265 10.81 -14.63 -10.81
C PHE A 265 11.34 -14.75 -9.37
N LEU A 266 11.02 -15.85 -8.68
CA LEU A 266 11.51 -16.12 -7.33
C LEU A 266 12.99 -16.51 -7.31
N SER A 267 13.52 -17.08 -8.42
CA SER A 267 14.93 -17.46 -8.56
C SER A 267 15.87 -16.25 -8.69
N ALA A 268 15.33 -15.07 -9.03
CA ALA A 268 16.14 -13.86 -9.09
C ALA A 268 16.79 -13.57 -7.72
N THR A 269 18.09 -13.35 -7.73
CA THR A 269 18.85 -13.01 -6.52
C THR A 269 18.72 -11.51 -6.21
N THR A 270 18.76 -11.20 -4.93
CA THR A 270 18.74 -9.82 -4.39
C THR A 270 19.91 -9.66 -3.43
N ASP A 271 20.13 -8.48 -2.89
CA ASP A 271 21.20 -8.24 -1.89
C ASP A 271 21.19 -9.31 -0.78
N PRO A 272 22.26 -10.07 -0.61
CA PRO A 272 22.35 -11.16 0.38
C PRO A 272 22.19 -10.68 1.82
N LEU A 273 22.53 -9.42 2.10
CA LEU A 273 22.43 -8.81 3.43
C LEU A 273 20.99 -8.33 3.74
N THR A 274 20.05 -8.45 2.81
CA THR A 274 18.67 -7.95 3.00
C THR A 274 18.00 -8.53 4.26
N VAL A 275 18.19 -9.82 4.52
CA VAL A 275 17.56 -10.49 5.68
C VAL A 275 18.17 -9.95 6.99
N GLU A 276 19.48 -9.83 7.05
CA GLU A 276 20.20 -9.34 8.20
C GLU A 276 19.83 -7.90 8.55
N LYS A 277 19.80 -7.03 7.52
CA LYS A 277 19.34 -5.64 7.65
C LYS A 277 17.92 -5.55 8.23
N ARG A 278 17.01 -6.40 7.77
CA ARG A 278 15.62 -6.44 8.26
C ARG A 278 15.51 -6.93 9.69
N ILE A 279 16.30 -7.95 10.07
CA ILE A 279 16.35 -8.46 11.45
C ILE A 279 16.84 -7.37 12.42
N GLU A 280 17.85 -6.61 12.03
CA GLU A 280 18.37 -5.50 12.85
C GLU A 280 17.31 -4.40 13.02
N LEU A 281 16.62 -3.99 11.94
CA LEU A 281 15.47 -3.07 12.03
C LEU A 281 14.37 -3.58 12.95
N MET A 282 14.07 -4.89 12.93
CA MET A 282 13.07 -5.49 13.81
C MET A 282 13.51 -5.45 15.27
N LYS A 283 14.79 -5.76 15.57
CA LYS A 283 15.37 -5.66 16.92
C LYS A 283 15.27 -4.22 17.45
N ASN A 284 15.65 -3.23 16.64
CA ASN A 284 15.55 -1.82 17.02
C ASN A 284 14.10 -1.41 17.31
N SER A 285 13.14 -1.87 16.47
CA SER A 285 11.73 -1.60 16.69
C SER A 285 11.22 -2.19 18.01
N VAL A 286 11.60 -3.44 18.33
CA VAL A 286 11.24 -4.07 19.61
C VAL A 286 11.85 -3.28 20.78
N THR A 287 13.10 -2.84 20.68
CA THR A 287 13.73 -2.00 21.70
C THR A 287 12.99 -0.68 21.89
N ILE A 288 12.57 -0.01 20.80
CA ILE A 288 11.75 1.21 20.87
C ILE A 288 10.42 0.93 21.59
N ILE A 289 9.74 -0.17 21.27
CA ILE A 289 8.49 -0.56 21.95
C ILE A 289 8.73 -0.79 23.44
N MET A 290 9.83 -1.42 23.83
CA MET A 290 10.15 -1.68 25.22
C MET A 290 10.45 -0.38 26.02
N HIS A 291 11.03 0.64 25.37
CA HIS A 291 11.28 1.93 26.00
C HIS A 291 10.02 2.82 26.08
N TYR A 292 9.10 2.69 25.09
CA TYR A 292 7.88 3.52 25.01
C TYR A 292 6.61 2.67 24.85
N PRO A 293 6.35 1.71 25.77
CA PRO A 293 5.30 0.72 25.57
C PRO A 293 3.89 1.32 25.60
N ILE A 294 3.66 2.35 26.37
CA ILE A 294 2.33 2.91 26.63
C ILE A 294 1.90 3.85 25.52
N GLN A 295 2.68 4.91 25.25
CA GLN A 295 2.34 6.01 24.34
C GLN A 295 2.95 5.87 22.93
N GLY A 296 3.97 5.00 22.78
CA GLY A 296 4.79 4.98 21.56
C GLY A 296 5.67 6.24 21.45
N VAL A 297 6.29 6.43 20.28
CA VAL A 297 7.15 7.59 19.99
C VAL A 297 6.42 8.72 19.28
N GLY A 298 5.17 8.51 18.91
CA GLY A 298 4.35 9.43 18.11
C GLY A 298 4.31 9.04 16.63
N LEU A 299 3.17 9.31 16.00
CA LEU A 299 2.94 9.04 14.58
C LEU A 299 4.06 9.62 13.70
N GLY A 300 4.66 8.81 12.81
CA GLY A 300 5.74 9.21 11.91
C GLY A 300 7.07 9.54 12.59
N SER A 301 7.17 9.43 13.93
CA SER A 301 8.39 9.76 14.68
C SER A 301 9.34 8.58 14.87
N TYR A 302 8.98 7.40 14.34
CA TYR A 302 9.78 6.18 14.47
C TYR A 302 11.26 6.38 14.10
N LEU A 303 11.54 7.01 12.97
CA LEU A 303 12.91 7.19 12.48
C LEU A 303 13.77 8.11 13.37
N ILE A 304 13.16 9.04 14.07
CA ILE A 304 13.86 9.91 15.04
C ILE A 304 14.45 9.08 16.20
N GLU A 305 13.69 8.12 16.72
CA GLU A 305 14.18 7.22 17.76
C GLU A 305 15.13 6.16 17.20
N GLN A 306 14.83 5.62 16.01
CA GLN A 306 15.70 4.64 15.37
C GLN A 306 17.11 5.20 15.09
N ALA A 307 17.21 6.48 14.73
CA ALA A 307 18.51 7.14 14.48
C ALA A 307 19.45 7.18 15.70
N LYS A 308 18.95 6.93 16.92
CA LYS A 308 19.76 6.86 18.14
C LYS A 308 20.52 5.52 18.28
N PHE A 309 20.15 4.51 17.51
CA PHE A 309 20.84 3.23 17.54
C PHE A 309 22.01 3.23 16.54
N SER A 310 23.17 2.78 17.00
CA SER A 310 24.30 2.56 16.10
C SER A 310 24.03 1.38 15.17
N SER A 311 24.41 1.50 13.91
CA SER A 311 24.28 0.45 12.92
C SER A 311 25.42 0.48 11.92
N ARG A 312 25.88 -0.71 11.51
CA ARG A 312 26.81 -0.84 10.38
C ARG A 312 26.16 -0.53 9.02
N PHE A 313 24.82 -0.50 8.97
CA PHE A 313 24.04 -0.21 7.78
C PHE A 313 23.35 1.16 7.84
N TYR A 314 24.02 2.19 8.31
CA TYR A 314 23.42 3.49 8.66
C TYR A 314 22.56 4.10 7.55
N LEU A 315 22.95 3.99 6.26
CA LEU A 315 22.13 4.49 5.15
C LEU A 315 20.84 3.68 4.96
N PHE A 316 20.86 2.38 5.22
CA PHE A 316 19.68 1.53 5.15
C PHE A 316 18.70 1.83 6.30
N PHE A 317 19.20 2.31 7.42
CA PHE A 317 18.41 2.60 8.61
C PHE A 317 17.62 3.91 8.52
N ASN A 318 17.74 4.67 7.44
CA ASN A 318 16.89 5.83 7.16
C ASN A 318 15.52 5.44 6.55
N GLN A 319 15.03 4.25 6.86
CA GLN A 319 13.72 3.75 6.48
C GLN A 319 13.03 3.03 7.66
N PRO A 320 11.68 2.98 7.66
CA PRO A 320 10.94 2.30 8.72
C PRO A 320 11.18 0.79 8.74
N VAL A 321 10.88 0.16 9.89
CA VAL A 321 10.89 -1.30 10.01
C VAL A 321 9.94 -1.94 9.00
N HIS A 322 10.41 -2.97 8.30
CA HIS A 322 9.62 -3.70 7.29
C HIS A 322 8.55 -4.61 7.91
N ASN A 323 7.71 -4.05 8.77
CA ASN A 323 6.58 -4.72 9.39
C ASN A 323 5.60 -3.67 9.90
N ILE A 324 4.36 -3.66 9.35
CA ILE A 324 3.36 -2.65 9.74
C ILE A 324 2.95 -2.73 11.20
N PHE A 325 2.96 -3.91 11.81
CA PHE A 325 2.51 -4.10 13.19
C PHE A 325 3.54 -3.55 14.17
N LEU A 326 4.81 -3.85 13.93
CA LEU A 326 5.91 -3.29 14.74
C LEU A 326 5.97 -1.77 14.59
N LEU A 327 5.87 -1.25 13.35
CA LEU A 327 5.85 0.19 13.11
C LEU A 327 4.68 0.86 13.84
N PHE A 328 3.47 0.32 13.67
CA PHE A 328 2.26 0.84 14.28
C PHE A 328 2.35 0.92 15.81
N ILE A 329 2.81 -0.18 16.45
CA ILE A 329 2.94 -0.22 17.92
C ILE A 329 4.08 0.69 18.39
N SER A 330 5.20 0.75 17.66
CA SER A 330 6.31 1.67 18.01
C SER A 330 5.83 3.13 18.03
N GLU A 331 4.98 3.52 17.06
CA GLU A 331 4.53 4.90 16.92
C GLU A 331 3.40 5.28 17.88
N ILE A 332 2.41 4.41 18.09
CA ILE A 332 1.21 4.78 18.86
C ILE A 332 1.10 4.06 20.22
N GLY A 333 2.04 3.17 20.52
CA GLY A 333 2.08 2.42 21.78
C GLY A 333 1.04 1.29 21.88
N LEU A 334 1.18 0.47 22.91
CA LEU A 334 0.32 -0.71 23.13
C LEU A 334 -1.12 -0.33 23.53
N ILE A 335 -1.31 0.75 24.30
CA ILE A 335 -2.65 1.13 24.79
C ILE A 335 -3.51 1.64 23.62
N ILE A 336 -3.06 2.67 22.91
CA ILE A 336 -3.81 3.24 21.78
C ILE A 336 -3.88 2.22 20.65
N GLY A 337 -2.75 1.57 20.33
CA GLY A 337 -2.67 0.54 19.29
C GLY A 337 -3.56 -0.64 19.56
N GLY A 338 -3.55 -1.16 20.80
CA GLY A 338 -4.42 -2.26 21.23
C GLY A 338 -5.90 -1.88 21.15
N PHE A 339 -6.27 -0.68 21.58
CA PHE A 339 -7.64 -0.19 21.46
C PHE A 339 -8.07 -0.08 19.99
N LEU A 340 -7.26 0.50 19.11
CA LEU A 340 -7.61 0.66 17.69
C LEU A 340 -7.70 -0.71 16.99
N LEU A 341 -6.78 -1.63 17.30
CA LEU A 341 -6.78 -2.99 16.77
C LEU A 341 -8.01 -3.78 17.25
N TYR A 342 -8.32 -3.73 18.54
CA TYR A 342 -9.54 -4.32 19.09
C TYR A 342 -10.79 -3.81 18.35
N ARG A 343 -10.87 -2.49 18.12
CA ARG A 343 -11.98 -1.87 17.39
C ARG A 343 -12.10 -2.35 15.95
N LEU A 344 -10.97 -2.56 15.28
CA LEU A 344 -10.93 -3.10 13.91
C LEU A 344 -11.41 -4.56 13.92
N ILE A 345 -10.87 -5.39 14.79
CA ILE A 345 -11.23 -6.82 14.90
C ILE A 345 -12.72 -6.98 15.26
N ASP A 346 -13.22 -6.25 16.25
CA ASP A 346 -14.64 -6.25 16.63
C ASP A 346 -15.53 -5.93 15.42
N ARG A 347 -15.15 -4.92 14.62
CA ARG A 347 -15.87 -4.59 13.38
C ARG A 347 -15.83 -5.71 12.35
N LEU A 348 -14.69 -6.35 12.15
CA LEU A 348 -14.52 -7.43 11.19
C LEU A 348 -15.36 -8.65 11.59
N ILE A 349 -15.37 -9.01 12.87
CA ILE A 349 -16.17 -10.13 13.40
C ILE A 349 -17.68 -9.85 13.23
N GLN A 350 -18.14 -8.65 13.62
CA GLN A 350 -19.55 -8.27 13.51
C GLN A 350 -20.07 -8.24 12.07
N ARG A 351 -19.20 -8.15 11.07
CA ARG A 351 -19.58 -8.02 9.64
C ARG A 351 -19.81 -9.35 8.93
N ARG A 352 -19.45 -10.49 9.50
CA ARG A 352 -19.56 -11.81 8.86
C ARG A 352 -19.03 -11.77 7.43
N LEU A 353 -17.74 -11.49 7.29
CA LEU A 353 -17.09 -11.30 6.00
C LEU A 353 -17.18 -12.55 5.13
N THR A 354 -17.33 -12.35 3.83
CA THR A 354 -17.28 -13.42 2.83
C THR A 354 -15.83 -13.91 2.64
N LYS A 355 -15.69 -15.10 2.05
CA LYS A 355 -14.35 -15.65 1.72
C LYS A 355 -13.53 -14.68 0.84
N GLY A 356 -14.16 -14.03 -0.13
CA GLY A 356 -13.49 -13.04 -0.98
C GLY A 356 -12.99 -11.83 -0.21
N GLN A 357 -13.78 -11.30 0.75
CA GLN A 357 -13.36 -10.19 1.60
C GLN A 357 -12.18 -10.58 2.50
N TRP A 358 -12.16 -11.81 3.01
CA TRP A 358 -11.02 -12.33 3.77
C TRP A 358 -9.75 -12.43 2.92
N LEU A 359 -9.84 -12.74 1.62
CA LEU A 359 -8.68 -12.71 0.72
C LEU A 359 -8.05 -11.30 0.66
N LEU A 360 -8.86 -10.24 0.57
CA LEU A 360 -8.34 -8.86 0.54
C LEU A 360 -7.64 -8.48 1.85
N ILE A 361 -8.23 -8.85 2.99
CA ILE A 361 -7.62 -8.63 4.31
C ILE A 361 -6.32 -9.40 4.42
N PHE A 362 -6.30 -10.66 3.95
CA PHE A 362 -5.10 -11.48 3.95
C PHE A 362 -3.97 -10.86 3.13
N VAL A 363 -4.25 -10.29 1.95
CA VAL A 363 -3.23 -9.56 1.17
C VAL A 363 -2.57 -8.47 2.00
N ILE A 364 -3.37 -7.62 2.66
CA ILE A 364 -2.87 -6.50 3.47
C ILE A 364 -2.04 -7.02 4.66
N ILE A 365 -2.58 -7.98 5.41
CA ILE A 365 -1.92 -8.54 6.59
C ILE A 365 -0.64 -9.26 6.20
N PHE A 366 -0.71 -10.20 5.24
CA PHE A 366 0.43 -11.02 4.85
C PHE A 366 1.58 -10.16 4.31
N THR A 367 1.31 -9.27 3.36
CA THR A 367 2.36 -8.40 2.81
C THR A 367 2.85 -7.37 3.83
N GLY A 368 1.99 -6.92 4.75
CA GLY A 368 2.31 -6.01 5.84
C GLY A 368 3.23 -6.60 6.92
N PHE A 369 3.27 -7.93 7.08
CA PHE A 369 4.28 -8.58 7.92
C PHE A 369 5.71 -8.43 7.38
N PHE A 370 5.85 -8.19 6.08
CA PHE A 370 7.15 -8.16 5.40
C PHE A 370 7.51 -6.79 4.84
N ASP A 371 6.61 -5.79 4.93
CA ASP A 371 6.88 -4.44 4.45
C ASP A 371 5.97 -3.40 5.14
N HIS A 372 6.33 -2.11 5.07
CA HIS A 372 5.66 -1.02 5.77
C HIS A 372 4.78 -0.13 4.86
N TYR A 373 4.78 -0.34 3.53
CA TYR A 373 4.18 0.57 2.55
C TYR A 373 2.67 0.83 2.74
N TRP A 374 1.93 -0.08 3.40
CA TRP A 374 0.52 0.15 3.71
C TRP A 374 0.28 1.31 4.68
N LEU A 375 1.27 1.64 5.50
CA LEU A 375 1.16 2.75 6.46
C LEU A 375 1.93 3.99 6.03
N THR A 376 2.99 3.85 5.22
CA THR A 376 3.96 4.92 4.97
C THR A 376 3.92 5.51 3.57
N LEU A 377 3.26 4.84 2.61
CA LEU A 377 3.22 5.30 1.22
C LEU A 377 1.78 5.66 0.82
N GLN A 378 1.61 6.90 0.37
CA GLN A 378 0.32 7.54 0.09
C GLN A 378 -0.60 6.68 -0.80
N GLN A 379 -0.09 6.13 -1.90
CA GLN A 379 -0.87 5.32 -2.84
C GLN A 379 -1.47 4.08 -2.17
N ASN A 380 -0.61 3.32 -1.47
CA ASN A 380 -1.02 2.10 -0.78
C ASN A 380 -1.95 2.40 0.40
N PHE A 381 -1.68 3.48 1.14
CA PHE A 381 -2.48 3.89 2.29
C PHE A 381 -3.91 4.26 1.87
N LEU A 382 -4.07 5.09 0.83
CA LEU A 382 -5.39 5.45 0.31
C LEU A 382 -6.11 4.27 -0.34
N LEU A 383 -5.39 3.39 -1.06
CA LEU A 383 -5.97 2.15 -1.60
C LEU A 383 -6.48 1.24 -0.48
N MET A 384 -5.70 1.07 0.59
CA MET A 384 -6.14 0.31 1.76
C MET A 384 -7.40 0.93 2.37
N GLY A 385 -7.47 2.25 2.49
CA GLY A 385 -8.66 2.98 2.96
C GLY A 385 -9.88 2.71 2.09
N LEU A 386 -9.72 2.78 0.77
CA LEU A 386 -10.79 2.47 -0.18
C LEU A 386 -11.29 1.03 -0.04
N VAL A 387 -10.39 0.05 -0.07
CA VAL A 387 -10.74 -1.38 -0.01
C VAL A 387 -11.36 -1.74 1.33
N MET A 388 -10.79 -1.29 2.45
CA MET A 388 -11.36 -1.52 3.78
C MET A 388 -12.72 -0.84 3.96
N GLY A 389 -12.92 0.35 3.39
CA GLY A 389 -14.21 1.04 3.37
C GLY A 389 -15.27 0.25 2.60
N VAL A 390 -14.88 -0.36 1.48
CA VAL A 390 -15.76 -1.27 0.71
C VAL A 390 -16.09 -2.52 1.51
N ILE A 391 -15.10 -3.21 2.10
CA ILE A 391 -15.28 -4.43 2.90
C ILE A 391 -16.24 -4.18 4.08
N LEU A 392 -16.06 -3.08 4.79
CA LEU A 392 -16.84 -2.74 5.98
C LEU A 392 -18.16 -2.03 5.68
N SER A 393 -18.48 -1.71 4.44
CA SER A 393 -19.78 -1.21 4.03
C SER A 393 -20.83 -2.33 3.95
N ARG A 394 -22.10 -2.07 4.34
CA ARG A 394 -23.18 -3.08 4.41
C ARG A 394 -23.68 -3.64 3.06
N THR A 395 -23.07 -3.30 1.94
CA THR A 395 -23.68 -3.51 0.62
C THR A 395 -22.72 -4.04 -0.44
N LEU A 396 -22.03 -5.14 -0.16
CA LEU A 396 -21.40 -5.87 -1.24
C LEU A 396 -22.09 -7.22 -1.43
N PRO A 397 -22.68 -7.49 -2.61
CA PRO A 397 -22.88 -8.86 -3.05
C PRO A 397 -21.51 -9.41 -3.45
N VAL A 398 -20.77 -9.90 -2.47
CA VAL A 398 -19.55 -10.67 -2.65
C VAL A 398 -19.83 -12.05 -2.08
N ASP A 399 -20.20 -12.99 -2.94
CA ASP A 399 -20.20 -14.43 -2.70
C ASP A 399 -19.93 -15.15 -4.02
#